data_a571dc5406f4f7e214fdee9742f841ce
#
_entry.id   a571dc5406f4f7e214fdee9742f841ce
#
_cell.length_a   1.000
_cell.length_b   1.000
_cell.length_c   1.000
_cell.angle_alpha   90.00
_cell.angle_beta   90.00
_cell.angle_gamma   90.00
#
_symmetry.space_group_name_H-M   'P 1'
#
loop_
_entity.id
_entity.type
_entity.pdbx_description
1 polymer ?
#
loop_
_entity_poly.entity_id
_entity_poly.type
_entity_poly.pdbx_seq_one_letter_code
_entity_poly.pdbx_strand_id
1 'polypeptide(L)'
;MKTIKTNPNVIRRNVACEDILIPIGDSALEHNGLFVLTPTGAEIWDALVEGKSLEEIVTNMAEEYDIDTETLRKDVLGLIEKLAKLGLVTE
;
A
#
# COMPACT_ATOMS: atom_id res chain seq x y z
N MET A 1 -13.96 -7.97 10.34
CA MET A 1 -13.01 -6.95 9.85
C MET A 1 -12.08 -7.55 8.82
N LYS A 2 -12.02 -6.94 7.66
CA LYS A 2 -11.18 -7.47 6.58
C LYS A 2 -9.71 -7.13 6.80
N THR A 3 -8.85 -8.13 6.70
CA THR A 3 -7.42 -7.92 6.75
C THR A 3 -6.90 -7.90 5.32
N ILE A 4 -6.22 -6.82 4.97
CA ILE A 4 -5.64 -6.67 3.65
C ILE A 4 -4.22 -7.23 3.70
N LYS A 5 -3.91 -8.12 2.78
CA LYS A 5 -2.60 -8.76 2.75
C LYS A 5 -1.81 -8.30 1.54
N THR A 6 -0.53 -8.06 1.74
CA THR A 6 0.37 -7.74 0.63
C THR A 6 0.74 -9.02 -0.11
N ASN A 7 0.97 -8.90 -1.41
CA ASN A 7 1.40 -10.03 -2.23
C ASN A 7 2.86 -10.35 -1.88
N PRO A 8 3.17 -11.59 -1.47
CA PRO A 8 4.55 -11.95 -1.12
C PRO A 8 5.51 -11.92 -2.31
N ASN A 9 4.99 -11.88 -3.52
CA ASN A 9 5.80 -11.79 -4.74
C ASN A 9 6.02 -10.35 -5.18
N VAL A 10 5.88 -9.41 -4.26
CA VAL A 10 6.14 -7.99 -4.53
C VAL A 10 7.14 -7.51 -3.49
N ILE A 11 8.20 -6.87 -3.94
CA ILE A 11 9.19 -6.27 -3.06
C ILE A 11 9.13 -4.75 -3.16
N ARG A 12 9.48 -4.09 -2.08
CA ARG A 12 9.58 -2.64 -2.05
C ARG A 12 11.06 -2.24 -2.07
N ARG A 13 11.41 -1.31 -2.95
CA ARG A 13 12.75 -0.77 -3.03
C ARG A 13 12.73 0.74 -3.03
N ASN A 14 13.76 1.33 -2.44
CA ASN A 14 13.96 2.78 -2.51
C ASN A 14 15.07 3.03 -3.53
N VAL A 15 14.72 3.72 -4.61
CA VAL A 15 15.67 4.06 -5.67
C VAL A 15 15.57 5.54 -5.94
N ALA A 16 16.68 6.26 -5.79
CA ALA A 16 16.73 7.70 -6.03
C ALA A 16 15.66 8.48 -5.26
N CYS A 17 15.50 8.14 -3.99
CA CYS A 17 14.51 8.76 -3.08
C CYS A 17 13.05 8.43 -3.41
N GLU A 18 12.80 7.47 -4.29
CA GLU A 18 11.46 7.01 -4.61
C GLU A 18 11.25 5.59 -4.11
N ASP A 19 10.10 5.35 -3.52
CA ASP A 19 9.70 4.01 -3.08
C ASP A 19 8.95 3.33 -4.23
N ILE A 20 9.42 2.16 -4.62
CA ILE A 20 8.89 1.44 -5.78
C ILE A 20 8.50 0.03 -5.38
N LEU A 21 7.33 -0.40 -5.83
CA LEU A 21 6.88 -1.78 -5.68
C LEU A 21 7.24 -2.53 -6.96
N ILE A 22 7.95 -3.63 -6.81
CA ILE A 22 8.45 -4.43 -7.93
C ILE A 22 7.89 -5.84 -7.82
N PRO A 23 7.05 -6.28 -8.78
CA PRO A 23 6.59 -7.67 -8.81
C PRO A 23 7.75 -8.58 -9.17
N ILE A 24 7.82 -9.75 -8.51
CA ILE A 24 8.86 -10.75 -8.78
C ILE A 24 8.21 -12.09 -9.08
N GLY A 25 8.99 -13.01 -9.67
CA GLY A 25 8.50 -14.35 -10.00
C GLY A 25 7.36 -14.31 -11.00
N ASP A 26 6.35 -15.12 -10.78
CA ASP A 26 5.22 -15.22 -11.70
C ASP A 26 4.42 -13.94 -11.77
N SER A 27 4.43 -13.14 -10.73
CA SER A 27 3.75 -11.85 -10.72
C SER A 27 4.32 -10.88 -11.76
N ALA A 28 5.61 -10.98 -12.04
CA ALA A 28 6.26 -10.13 -13.04
C ALA A 28 5.73 -10.37 -14.45
N LEU A 29 5.19 -11.56 -14.71
CA LEU A 29 4.62 -11.90 -16.01
C LEU A 29 3.23 -11.32 -16.20
N GLU A 30 2.50 -11.16 -15.10
CA GLU A 30 1.13 -10.64 -15.12
C GLU A 30 1.07 -9.13 -15.09
N HIS A 31 2.06 -8.52 -14.47
CA HIS A 31 2.09 -7.07 -14.26
C HIS A 31 3.29 -6.44 -14.94
N ASN A 32 3.01 -5.65 -15.95
CA ASN A 32 4.04 -4.93 -16.67
C ASN A 32 4.32 -3.61 -15.98
N GLY A 33 5.48 -3.50 -15.34
CA GLY A 33 5.96 -2.25 -14.82
C GLY A 33 6.02 -2.18 -13.31
N LEU A 34 6.43 -1.02 -12.87
CA LEU A 34 6.68 -0.72 -11.47
C LEU A 34 5.57 0.18 -10.96
N PHE A 35 5.27 0.08 -9.69
CA PHE A 35 4.33 1.00 -9.04
C PHE A 35 5.11 1.92 -8.12
N VAL A 36 5.09 3.22 -8.40
CA VAL A 36 5.79 4.21 -7.59
C VAL A 36 4.87 4.67 -6.46
N LEU A 37 5.36 4.57 -5.23
CA LEU A 37 4.62 5.00 -4.05
C LEU A 37 4.98 6.42 -3.66
N THR A 38 3.97 7.20 -3.28
CA THR A 38 4.20 8.47 -2.60
C THR A 38 4.73 8.17 -1.18
N PRO A 39 5.29 9.16 -0.46
CA PRO A 39 5.72 8.94 0.92
C PRO A 39 4.61 8.39 1.82
N THR A 40 3.39 8.91 1.69
CA THR A 40 2.26 8.39 2.45
C THR A 40 1.87 6.98 2.01
N GLY A 41 1.95 6.71 0.71
CA GLY A 41 1.69 5.38 0.17
C GLY A 41 2.67 4.35 0.69
N ALA A 42 3.94 4.71 0.80
CA ALA A 42 4.97 3.85 1.37
C ALA A 42 4.67 3.51 2.83
N GLU A 43 4.21 4.48 3.60
CA GLU A 43 3.83 4.27 4.99
C GLU A 43 2.65 3.31 5.10
N ILE A 44 1.66 3.47 4.23
CA ILE A 44 0.52 2.57 4.16
C ILE A 44 0.98 1.15 3.82
N TRP A 45 1.85 1.01 2.83
CA TRP A 45 2.39 -0.29 2.44
C TRP A 45 3.11 -0.98 3.59
N ASP A 46 3.97 -0.24 4.30
CA ASP A 46 4.70 -0.79 5.44
C ASP A 46 3.75 -1.27 6.54
N ALA A 47 2.70 -0.51 6.81
CA ALA A 47 1.70 -0.89 7.81
C ALA A 47 0.96 -2.16 7.39
N LEU A 48 0.66 -2.30 6.10
CA LEU A 48 0.02 -3.52 5.59
C LEU A 48 0.93 -4.73 5.73
N VAL A 49 2.22 -4.57 5.45
CA VAL A 49 3.20 -5.64 5.62
C VAL A 49 3.29 -6.07 7.09
N GLU A 50 3.16 -5.13 8.01
CA GLU A 50 3.16 -5.42 9.45
C GLU A 50 1.87 -6.10 9.90
N GLY A 51 0.86 -6.17 9.06
CA GLY A 51 -0.40 -6.82 9.38
C GLY A 51 -1.42 -5.93 10.07
N LYS A 52 -1.23 -4.62 10.01
CA LYS A 52 -2.17 -3.68 10.61
C LYS A 52 -3.48 -3.62 9.84
N SER A 53 -4.59 -3.42 10.54
CA SER A 53 -5.89 -3.29 9.90
C SER A 53 -6.04 -1.92 9.26
N LEU A 54 -6.98 -1.81 8.34
CA LEU A 54 -7.30 -0.53 7.69
C LEU A 54 -7.61 0.55 8.73
N GLU A 55 -8.40 0.21 9.75
CA GLU A 55 -8.78 1.16 10.78
C GLU A 55 -7.58 1.65 11.59
N GLU A 56 -6.64 0.76 11.90
CA GLU A 56 -5.42 1.13 12.60
C GLU A 56 -4.58 2.08 11.76
N ILE A 57 -4.45 1.79 10.46
CA ILE A 57 -3.68 2.62 9.54
C ILE A 57 -4.28 4.02 9.47
N VAL A 58 -5.59 4.10 9.27
CA VAL A 58 -6.29 5.38 9.16
C VAL A 58 -6.16 6.19 10.45
N THR A 59 -6.40 5.53 11.59
CA THR A 59 -6.33 6.21 12.89
C THR A 59 -4.94 6.76 13.17
N ASN A 60 -3.92 5.94 12.95
CA ASN A 60 -2.53 6.33 13.23
C ASN A 60 -2.08 7.47 12.30
N MET A 61 -2.41 7.38 11.03
CA MET A 61 -2.02 8.41 10.07
C MET A 61 -2.80 9.71 10.28
N ALA A 62 -4.07 9.61 10.66
CA ALA A 62 -4.87 10.79 10.93
C ALA A 62 -4.29 11.60 12.09
N GLU A 63 -3.81 10.93 13.12
CA GLU A 63 -3.17 11.59 14.25
C GLU A 63 -1.81 12.18 13.86
N GLU A 64 -1.03 11.43 13.09
CA GLU A 64 0.32 11.85 12.69
C GLU A 64 0.29 13.08 11.78
N TYR A 65 -0.64 13.12 10.84
CA TYR A 65 -0.71 14.19 9.84
C TYR A 65 -1.78 15.23 10.12
N ASP A 66 -2.51 15.07 11.21
CA ASP A 66 -3.59 15.99 11.59
C ASP A 66 -4.61 16.17 10.45
N ILE A 67 -5.03 15.05 9.87
CA ILE A 67 -5.97 15.01 8.76
C ILE A 67 -7.27 14.38 9.23
N ASP A 68 -8.40 14.87 8.69
CA ASP A 68 -9.71 14.28 8.97
C ASP A 68 -9.74 12.79 8.60
N THR A 69 -10.26 11.95 9.50
CA THR A 69 -10.26 10.50 9.32
C THR A 69 -11.07 10.08 8.09
N GLU A 70 -12.18 10.75 7.80
CA GLU A 70 -12.99 10.40 6.62
C GLU A 70 -12.26 10.68 5.32
N THR A 71 -11.59 11.83 5.24
CA THR A 71 -10.80 12.20 4.06
C THR A 71 -9.66 11.21 3.87
N LEU A 72 -8.96 10.92 4.96
CA LEU A 72 -7.82 9.99 4.91
C LEU A 72 -8.27 8.58 4.55
N ARG A 73 -9.41 8.13 5.08
CA ARG A 73 -9.94 6.81 4.78
C ARG A 73 -10.21 6.66 3.28
N LYS A 74 -10.78 7.68 2.65
CA LYS A 74 -11.02 7.67 1.21
C LYS A 74 -9.73 7.56 0.42
N ASP A 75 -8.70 8.31 0.84
CA ASP A 75 -7.40 8.28 0.18
C ASP A 75 -6.74 6.91 0.32
N VAL A 76 -6.78 6.35 1.52
CA VAL A 76 -6.21 5.03 1.79
C VAL A 76 -6.95 3.95 0.98
N LEU A 77 -8.28 3.99 0.98
CA LEU A 77 -9.07 3.03 0.22
C LEU A 77 -8.81 3.15 -1.28
N GLY A 78 -8.66 4.37 -1.79
CA GLY A 78 -8.34 4.61 -3.19
C GLY A 78 -7.01 3.97 -3.59
N LEU A 79 -6.01 4.11 -2.74
CA LEU A 79 -4.72 3.49 -2.98
C LEU A 79 -4.82 1.96 -2.94
N ILE A 80 -5.52 1.43 -1.93
CA ILE A 80 -5.70 -0.01 -1.79
C ILE A 80 -6.42 -0.60 -3.00
N GLU A 81 -7.43 0.09 -3.54
CA GLU A 81 -8.11 -0.35 -4.74
C GLU A 81 -7.17 -0.42 -5.93
N LYS A 82 -6.32 0.57 -6.10
CA LYS A 82 -5.33 0.57 -7.18
C LYS A 82 -4.37 -0.60 -7.03
N LEU A 83 -3.88 -0.82 -5.82
CA LEU A 83 -2.97 -1.92 -5.55
C LEU A 83 -3.64 -3.27 -5.79
N ALA A 84 -4.91 -3.40 -5.41
CA ALA A 84 -5.66 -4.64 -5.61
C ALA A 84 -5.88 -4.93 -7.10
N LYS A 85 -6.16 -3.91 -7.91
CA LYS A 85 -6.32 -4.08 -9.35
C LYS A 85 -5.05 -4.55 -10.02
N LEU A 86 -3.91 -4.18 -9.46
CA LEU A 86 -2.61 -4.60 -9.98
C LEU A 86 -2.13 -5.92 -9.37
N GLY A 87 -2.92 -6.51 -8.48
CA GLY A 87 -2.54 -7.76 -7.83
C GLY A 87 -1.48 -7.61 -6.76
N LEU A 88 -1.22 -6.39 -6.30
CA LEU A 88 -0.17 -6.12 -5.32
C LEU A 88 -0.65 -6.34 -3.89
N VAL A 89 -1.96 -6.26 -3.66
CA VAL A 89 -2.57 -6.61 -2.36
C VAL A 89 -3.82 -7.45 -2.61
N THR A 90 -4.22 -8.21 -1.59
CA THR A 90 -5.45 -9.01 -1.61
C THR A 90 -6.25 -8.72 -0.34
N GLU A 91 -7.55 -8.85 -0.44
CA GLU A 91 -8.45 -8.73 0.71
C GLU A 91 -8.75 -10.08 1.35
#